data_bf12c1b2d7b8120047210c728bf543e7
#
_entry.id   bf12c1b2d7b8120047210c728bf543e7
#
_cell.length_a   1.000
_cell.length_b   1.000
_cell.length_c   1.000
_cell.angle_alpha   90.00
_cell.angle_beta   90.00
_cell.angle_gamma   90.00
#
_symmetry.space_group_name_H-M   'P 1'
#
loop_
_entity.id
_entity.type
_entity.pdbx_description
1 polymer ?
#
loop_
_entity_poly.entity_id
_entity_poly.type
_entity_poly.pdbx_seq_one_letter_code
_entity_poly.pdbx_strand_id
1 'polypeptide(L)'
;MESRLERCSLKEAGISASGVQKFLDEIQAGGYHLHSLMLTRHGKVAYECSWKPYQLDEVHLMHSFTKGLVATAIGILEGENRISLEDSLISYFPEYQVDDQDGKLEKITIRTLLTMSNGHPDRHGCDDEVRTFLEYPIVHEPGTVFMYDSMGTNMLAAVVKRVTGYNLFQFLRFRVLEPMGIYGVDCDSCTSGKDQGGGGSRLKTEDMAKITILYLNKGKWNGKQLVPEGWIERMTTMQFEKSMDASNPDWEDWKCGYGFQVWMCQIPNTFRFDGMFGQFGIVLKDYDASVVTTCGEAYTEAVLRLVWKYLVPAMKGADEDSEQTERELEQRKA
;
A
#
# COMPACT_ATOMS: atom_id res chain seq x y z
N MET A 1 -8.53 -4.13 -23.04
CA MET A 1 -9.58 -3.17 -22.61
C MET A 1 -9.50 -3.06 -21.09
N GLU A 2 -9.46 -1.83 -20.58
CA GLU A 2 -9.59 -1.60 -19.13
C GLU A 2 -10.92 -2.21 -18.68
N SER A 3 -10.88 -3.20 -17.80
CA SER A 3 -12.08 -3.78 -17.23
C SER A 3 -12.42 -2.96 -15.97
N ARG A 4 -13.55 -2.25 -15.99
CA ARG A 4 -14.04 -1.59 -14.78
C ARG A 4 -14.59 -2.61 -13.78
N LEU A 5 -14.46 -2.32 -12.50
CA LEU A 5 -15.12 -3.07 -11.45
C LEU A 5 -16.65 -2.95 -11.60
N GLU A 6 -17.37 -3.97 -11.21
CA GLU A 6 -18.84 -3.90 -11.13
C GLU A 6 -19.25 -2.90 -10.03
N ARG A 7 -20.33 -2.13 -10.29
CA ARG A 7 -20.91 -1.18 -9.33
C ARG A 7 -22.19 -1.78 -8.75
N CYS A 8 -22.49 -1.44 -7.50
CA CYS A 8 -23.74 -1.76 -6.82
C CYS A 8 -24.15 -0.57 -5.95
N SER A 9 -25.39 -0.57 -5.44
CA SER A 9 -25.85 0.40 -4.46
C SER A 9 -25.24 0.14 -3.07
N LEU A 10 -25.20 1.17 -2.22
CA LEU A 10 -24.82 1.01 -0.81
C LEU A 10 -25.70 -0.01 -0.10
N LYS A 11 -27.00 -0.01 -0.41
CA LYS A 11 -27.98 -0.97 0.12
C LYS A 11 -27.64 -2.40 -0.27
N GLU A 12 -27.35 -2.68 -1.55
CA GLU A 12 -26.92 -4.00 -2.03
C GLU A 12 -25.62 -4.45 -1.40
N ALA A 13 -24.71 -3.52 -1.15
CA ALA A 13 -23.47 -3.77 -0.44
C ALA A 13 -23.66 -3.93 1.08
N GLY A 14 -24.84 -3.64 1.63
CA GLY A 14 -25.09 -3.65 3.08
C GLY A 14 -24.30 -2.58 3.82
N ILE A 15 -24.09 -1.41 3.20
CA ILE A 15 -23.39 -0.25 3.77
C ILE A 15 -24.42 0.83 4.10
N SER A 16 -24.32 1.41 5.31
CA SER A 16 -25.17 2.52 5.74
C SER A 16 -24.87 3.78 4.92
N ALA A 17 -25.88 4.28 4.19
CA ALA A 17 -25.79 5.53 3.45
C ALA A 17 -25.58 6.73 4.39
N SER A 18 -26.22 6.75 5.55
CA SER A 18 -26.06 7.81 6.54
C SER A 18 -24.64 7.87 7.11
N GLY A 19 -23.98 6.72 7.23
CA GLY A 19 -22.58 6.67 7.66
C GLY A 19 -21.63 7.27 6.62
N VAL A 20 -21.84 6.96 5.33
CA VAL A 20 -21.09 7.56 4.22
C VAL A 20 -21.35 9.08 4.16
N GLN A 21 -22.62 9.50 4.30
CA GLN A 21 -23.00 10.91 4.31
C GLN A 21 -22.26 11.69 5.41
N LYS A 22 -22.26 11.16 6.65
CA LYS A 22 -21.53 11.78 7.78
C LYS A 22 -20.04 11.88 7.53
N PHE A 23 -19.42 10.87 6.93
CA PHE A 23 -18.03 10.95 6.54
C PHE A 23 -17.77 12.12 5.59
N LEU A 24 -18.59 12.24 4.52
CA LEU A 24 -18.44 13.31 3.53
C LEU A 24 -18.67 14.71 4.14
N ASP A 25 -19.65 14.82 5.03
CA ASP A 25 -19.95 16.07 5.73
C ASP A 25 -18.78 16.53 6.60
N GLU A 26 -18.15 15.60 7.32
CA GLU A 26 -16.99 15.90 8.16
C GLU A 26 -15.74 16.22 7.33
N ILE A 27 -15.55 15.52 6.20
CA ILE A 27 -14.48 15.87 5.25
C ILE A 27 -14.64 17.32 4.77
N GLN A 28 -15.86 17.69 4.39
CA GLN A 28 -16.16 19.05 3.94
C GLN A 28 -16.03 20.09 5.06
N ALA A 29 -16.60 19.80 6.23
CA ALA A 29 -16.58 20.72 7.38
C ALA A 29 -15.17 20.94 7.93
N GLY A 30 -14.34 19.90 7.91
CA GLY A 30 -12.94 19.96 8.34
C GLY A 30 -12.00 20.57 7.30
N GLY A 31 -12.48 20.81 6.07
CA GLY A 31 -11.65 21.35 4.99
C GLY A 31 -10.54 20.41 4.55
N TYR A 32 -10.72 19.10 4.70
CA TYR A 32 -9.73 18.10 4.30
C TYR A 32 -9.63 17.98 2.78
N HIS A 33 -8.41 17.88 2.27
CA HIS A 33 -8.10 17.91 0.85
C HIS A 33 -8.17 16.52 0.20
N LEU A 34 -9.33 15.83 0.28
CA LEU A 34 -9.57 14.62 -0.49
C LEU A 34 -9.68 14.94 -1.98
N HIS A 35 -9.06 14.09 -2.81
CA HIS A 35 -9.16 14.16 -4.26
C HIS A 35 -10.17 13.12 -4.79
N SER A 36 -10.14 11.90 -4.22
CA SER A 36 -11.11 10.85 -4.54
C SER A 36 -11.36 9.92 -3.37
N LEU A 37 -12.51 9.27 -3.39
CA LEU A 37 -12.91 8.18 -2.49
C LEU A 37 -13.53 7.06 -3.31
N MET A 38 -13.18 5.81 -3.00
CA MET A 38 -13.87 4.63 -3.51
C MET A 38 -14.06 3.61 -2.38
N LEU A 39 -15.30 3.19 -2.17
CA LEU A 39 -15.67 2.14 -1.24
C LEU A 39 -16.00 0.87 -2.01
N THR A 40 -15.34 -0.23 -1.67
CA THR A 40 -15.66 -1.53 -2.27
C THR A 40 -16.15 -2.49 -1.21
N ARG A 41 -17.08 -3.38 -1.60
CA ARG A 41 -17.49 -4.51 -0.78
C ARG A 41 -17.93 -5.67 -1.67
N HIS A 42 -17.59 -6.89 -1.26
CA HIS A 42 -17.87 -8.11 -2.02
C HIS A 42 -17.37 -8.05 -3.47
N GLY A 43 -16.21 -7.42 -3.67
CA GLY A 43 -15.58 -7.25 -4.98
C GLY A 43 -16.23 -6.21 -5.90
N LYS A 44 -17.22 -5.44 -5.43
CA LYS A 44 -17.92 -4.39 -6.19
C LYS A 44 -17.67 -3.00 -5.60
N VAL A 45 -17.77 -1.97 -6.43
CA VAL A 45 -17.75 -0.58 -5.98
C VAL A 45 -19.15 -0.21 -5.50
N ALA A 46 -19.27 0.08 -4.20
CA ALA A 46 -20.53 0.48 -3.57
C ALA A 46 -20.72 2.00 -3.56
N TYR A 47 -19.62 2.76 -3.49
CA TYR A 47 -19.67 4.22 -3.57
C TYR A 47 -18.33 4.74 -4.14
N GLU A 48 -18.43 5.78 -4.95
CA GLU A 48 -17.27 6.49 -5.48
C GLU A 48 -17.58 7.97 -5.67
N CYS A 49 -16.64 8.84 -5.37
CA CYS A 49 -16.72 10.27 -5.67
C CYS A 49 -15.33 10.90 -5.82
N SER A 50 -15.29 12.08 -6.42
CA SER A 50 -14.09 12.91 -6.49
C SER A 50 -14.42 14.38 -6.20
N TRP A 51 -13.43 15.14 -5.78
CA TRP A 51 -13.53 16.58 -5.48
C TRP A 51 -12.83 17.39 -6.56
N LYS A 52 -13.52 18.35 -7.14
CA LYS A 52 -12.92 19.25 -8.17
C LYS A 52 -11.65 19.92 -7.63
N PRO A 53 -10.57 20.03 -8.44
CA PRO A 53 -10.52 19.75 -9.89
C PRO A 53 -10.27 18.28 -10.26
N TYR A 54 -10.13 17.37 -9.31
CA TYR A 54 -9.72 15.97 -9.52
C TYR A 54 -10.86 15.11 -10.05
N GLN A 55 -10.49 14.01 -10.75
CA GLN A 55 -11.40 13.03 -11.30
C GLN A 55 -10.94 11.60 -10.94
N LEU A 56 -11.89 10.64 -10.93
CA LEU A 56 -11.60 9.24 -10.56
C LEU A 56 -10.65 8.50 -11.51
N ASP A 57 -10.60 8.93 -12.78
CA ASP A 57 -9.77 8.34 -13.82
C ASP A 57 -8.40 9.04 -13.99
N GLU A 58 -8.13 10.06 -13.22
CA GLU A 58 -6.81 10.68 -13.16
C GLU A 58 -5.83 9.83 -12.35
N VAL A 59 -4.58 9.82 -12.82
CA VAL A 59 -3.49 9.16 -12.10
C VAL A 59 -2.92 10.06 -11.01
N HIS A 60 -2.67 9.49 -9.85
CA HIS A 60 -2.05 10.17 -8.71
C HIS A 60 -0.71 9.53 -8.39
N LEU A 61 0.23 10.33 -7.93
CA LEU A 61 1.48 9.82 -7.36
C LEU A 61 1.15 9.09 -6.04
N MET A 62 1.51 7.82 -5.98
CA MET A 62 1.13 6.94 -4.88
C MET A 62 2.03 7.06 -3.65
N HIS A 63 3.17 7.73 -3.78
CA HIS A 63 4.13 7.77 -2.67
C HIS A 63 4.39 6.37 -2.11
N SER A 64 4.44 6.22 -0.80
CA SER A 64 4.78 4.97 -0.13
C SER A 64 3.77 3.82 -0.30
N PHE A 65 2.58 4.06 -0.86
CA PHE A 65 1.69 2.98 -1.32
C PHE A 65 2.43 2.01 -2.26
N THR A 66 3.37 2.53 -3.05
CA THR A 66 4.26 1.77 -3.96
C THR A 66 4.97 0.62 -3.25
N LYS A 67 5.32 0.79 -1.97
CA LYS A 67 6.06 -0.21 -1.19
C LYS A 67 5.35 -1.55 -1.10
N GLY A 68 4.02 -1.54 -0.97
CA GLY A 68 3.23 -2.77 -0.98
C GLY A 68 3.29 -3.51 -2.33
N LEU A 69 3.44 -2.77 -3.43
CA LEU A 69 3.64 -3.38 -4.76
C LEU A 69 5.03 -4.02 -4.88
N VAL A 70 6.04 -3.42 -4.26
CA VAL A 70 7.38 -4.04 -4.16
C VAL A 70 7.29 -5.36 -3.40
N ALA A 71 6.64 -5.37 -2.23
CA ALA A 71 6.44 -6.61 -1.46
C ALA A 71 5.64 -7.65 -2.23
N THR A 72 4.68 -7.23 -3.07
CA THR A 72 3.96 -8.14 -3.98
C THR A 72 4.91 -8.85 -4.95
N ALA A 73 5.84 -8.10 -5.56
CA ALA A 73 6.83 -8.68 -6.49
C ALA A 73 7.77 -9.66 -5.77
N ILE A 74 8.24 -9.30 -4.58
CA ILE A 74 9.07 -10.16 -3.73
C ILE A 74 8.32 -11.45 -3.41
N GLY A 75 7.04 -11.38 -3.06
CA GLY A 75 6.23 -12.55 -2.74
C GLY A 75 6.00 -13.50 -3.90
N ILE A 76 5.90 -12.97 -5.11
CA ILE A 76 5.83 -13.81 -6.31
C ILE A 76 7.16 -14.55 -6.51
N LEU A 77 8.29 -13.86 -6.37
CA LEU A 77 9.61 -14.46 -6.54
C LEU A 77 9.95 -15.49 -5.45
N GLU A 78 9.53 -15.23 -4.21
CA GLU A 78 9.69 -16.17 -3.09
C GLU A 78 8.84 -17.43 -3.33
N GLY A 79 7.59 -17.27 -3.75
CA GLY A 79 6.71 -18.38 -4.12
C GLY A 79 7.21 -19.20 -5.30
N GLU A 80 8.06 -18.64 -6.16
CA GLU A 80 8.77 -19.32 -7.24
C GLU A 80 10.12 -19.93 -6.81
N ASN A 81 10.48 -19.83 -5.53
CA ASN A 81 11.79 -20.26 -4.99
C ASN A 81 13.00 -19.59 -5.69
N ARG A 82 12.84 -18.37 -6.16
CA ARG A 82 13.89 -17.59 -6.82
C ARG A 82 14.64 -16.68 -5.84
N ILE A 83 14.05 -16.41 -4.71
CA ILE A 83 14.62 -15.69 -3.57
C ILE A 83 14.16 -16.36 -2.28
N SER A 84 14.92 -16.15 -1.20
CA SER A 84 14.52 -16.49 0.16
C SER A 84 14.46 -15.23 1.02
N LEU A 85 13.57 -15.21 2.01
CA LEU A 85 13.51 -14.09 2.96
C LEU A 85 14.81 -13.97 3.79
N GLU A 86 15.54 -15.06 3.95
CA GLU A 86 16.79 -15.12 4.72
C GLU A 86 18.02 -14.86 3.85
N ASP A 87 17.88 -14.67 2.55
CA ASP A 87 19.01 -14.29 1.70
C ASP A 87 19.57 -12.95 2.14
N SER A 88 20.89 -12.90 2.32
CA SER A 88 21.59 -11.65 2.57
C SER A 88 21.51 -10.74 1.34
N LEU A 89 21.21 -9.46 1.54
CA LEU A 89 21.09 -8.48 0.47
C LEU A 89 22.36 -8.40 -0.38
N ILE A 90 23.54 -8.39 0.25
CA ILE A 90 24.82 -8.24 -0.45
C ILE A 90 25.08 -9.41 -1.41
N SER A 91 24.50 -10.58 -1.18
CA SER A 91 24.64 -11.74 -2.07
C SER A 91 24.07 -11.51 -3.49
N TYR A 92 23.12 -10.57 -3.62
CA TYR A 92 22.57 -10.17 -4.92
C TYR A 92 23.47 -9.16 -5.68
N PHE A 93 24.45 -8.56 -4.99
CA PHE A 93 25.28 -7.49 -5.52
C PHE A 93 26.79 -7.76 -5.30
N PRO A 94 27.31 -8.94 -5.74
CA PRO A 94 28.69 -9.36 -5.45
C PRO A 94 29.75 -8.47 -6.11
N GLU A 95 29.39 -7.65 -7.07
CA GLU A 95 30.29 -6.68 -7.71
C GLU A 95 30.65 -5.50 -6.81
N TYR A 96 29.85 -5.25 -5.74
CA TYR A 96 30.17 -4.20 -4.77
C TYR A 96 31.03 -4.77 -3.65
N GLN A 97 32.28 -4.37 -3.63
CA GLN A 97 33.19 -4.69 -2.53
C GLN A 97 33.08 -3.60 -1.47
N VAL A 98 32.35 -3.89 -0.40
CA VAL A 98 32.11 -2.98 0.72
C VAL A 98 32.81 -3.55 1.96
N ASP A 99 33.46 -2.67 2.72
CA ASP A 99 34.10 -3.04 3.98
C ASP A 99 33.00 -3.21 5.06
N ASP A 100 32.78 -4.43 5.47
CA ASP A 100 31.81 -4.82 6.53
C ASP A 100 32.56 -5.26 7.79
N GLN A 101 33.32 -4.32 8.39
CA GLN A 101 34.14 -4.62 9.58
C GLN A 101 33.31 -5.14 10.75
N ASP A 102 32.06 -4.69 10.88
CA ASP A 102 31.16 -5.07 11.97
C ASP A 102 30.31 -6.34 11.65
N GLY A 103 30.37 -6.86 10.43
CA GLY A 103 29.59 -8.01 9.97
C GLY A 103 28.07 -7.77 9.98
N LYS A 104 27.64 -6.51 9.95
CA LYS A 104 26.20 -6.15 9.98
C LYS A 104 25.58 -6.15 8.60
N LEU A 105 26.33 -5.83 7.55
CA LEU A 105 25.83 -5.78 6.18
C LEU A 105 25.38 -7.17 5.73
N GLU A 106 26.10 -8.23 6.09
CA GLU A 106 25.71 -9.60 5.79
C GLU A 106 24.39 -10.01 6.46
N LYS A 107 24.01 -9.35 7.58
CA LYS A 107 22.77 -9.60 8.33
C LYS A 107 21.58 -8.84 7.78
N ILE A 108 21.78 -7.92 6.85
CA ILE A 108 20.67 -7.29 6.12
C ILE A 108 20.11 -8.32 5.14
N THR A 109 18.93 -8.84 5.46
CA THR A 109 18.23 -9.84 4.65
C THR A 109 17.04 -9.22 3.91
N ILE A 110 16.46 -9.97 2.96
CA ILE A 110 15.19 -9.60 2.32
C ILE A 110 14.11 -9.36 3.38
N ARG A 111 14.08 -10.19 4.44
CA ARG A 111 13.14 -10.03 5.56
C ARG A 111 13.32 -8.69 6.27
N THR A 112 14.55 -8.33 6.65
CA THR A 112 14.82 -7.09 7.40
C THR A 112 14.48 -5.84 6.58
N LEU A 113 14.64 -5.89 5.26
CA LEU A 113 14.20 -4.83 4.35
C LEU A 113 12.67 -4.74 4.30
N LEU A 114 11.97 -5.87 4.18
CA LEU A 114 10.50 -5.91 4.14
C LEU A 114 9.86 -5.41 5.44
N THR A 115 10.51 -5.62 6.56
CA THR A 115 10.01 -5.25 7.90
C THR A 115 10.53 -3.90 8.40
N MET A 116 11.23 -3.12 7.57
CA MET A 116 11.81 -1.83 7.96
C MET A 116 12.75 -1.95 9.18
N SER A 117 13.52 -3.04 9.25
CA SER A 117 14.45 -3.31 10.36
C SER A 117 15.87 -3.59 9.90
N ASN A 118 16.28 -3.03 8.77
CA ASN A 118 17.61 -3.24 8.18
C ASN A 118 18.75 -2.55 8.94
N GLY A 119 18.42 -1.70 9.93
CA GLY A 119 19.39 -1.00 10.77
C GLY A 119 19.89 0.34 10.21
N HIS A 120 19.48 0.75 9.02
CA HIS A 120 19.75 2.08 8.47
C HIS A 120 18.65 3.07 8.90
N PRO A 121 18.97 4.37 9.07
CA PRO A 121 17.97 5.44 9.14
C PRO A 121 17.35 5.69 7.76
N ASP A 122 16.13 6.27 7.71
CA ASP A 122 15.49 6.66 6.46
C ASP A 122 16.34 7.70 5.70
N ARG A 123 16.44 7.50 4.40
CA ARG A 123 17.23 8.36 3.51
C ARG A 123 16.60 8.48 2.14
N HIS A 124 16.90 9.59 1.48
CA HIS A 124 16.43 9.90 0.15
C HIS A 124 17.58 9.95 -0.84
N GLY A 125 17.37 9.33 -2.00
CA GLY A 125 18.00 9.40 -3.28
C GLY A 125 19.49 9.72 -3.42
N CYS A 126 20.12 9.07 -4.38
CA CYS A 126 21.47 9.35 -4.86
C CYS A 126 21.67 8.71 -6.24
N ASP A 127 22.83 9.00 -6.86
CA ASP A 127 23.15 8.60 -8.23
C ASP A 127 23.30 7.08 -8.40
N ASP A 128 23.84 6.36 -7.41
CA ASP A 128 23.87 4.90 -7.35
C ASP A 128 23.29 4.43 -6.01
N GLU A 129 22.00 4.14 -5.98
CA GLU A 129 21.29 3.76 -4.76
C GLU A 129 21.84 2.49 -4.12
N VAL A 130 22.27 1.50 -4.91
CA VAL A 130 22.82 0.25 -4.40
C VAL A 130 24.12 0.54 -3.64
N ARG A 131 25.09 1.22 -4.27
CA ARG A 131 26.35 1.56 -3.63
C ARG A 131 26.14 2.37 -2.36
N THR A 132 25.35 3.42 -2.46
CA THR A 132 25.10 4.32 -1.32
C THR A 132 24.41 3.59 -0.16
N PHE A 133 23.48 2.68 -0.45
CA PHE A 133 22.85 1.86 0.59
C PHE A 133 23.87 0.97 1.28
N LEU A 134 24.70 0.25 0.51
CA LEU A 134 25.67 -0.71 1.04
C LEU A 134 26.81 -0.05 1.82
N GLU A 135 27.24 1.16 1.43
CA GLU A 135 28.35 1.89 2.06
C GLU A 135 27.90 2.76 3.26
N TYR A 136 26.61 2.89 3.49
CA TYR A 136 26.13 3.74 4.58
C TYR A 136 26.19 3.05 5.94
N PRO A 137 26.48 3.79 7.02
CA PRO A 137 26.60 3.22 8.35
C PRO A 137 25.33 2.53 8.82
N ILE A 138 25.43 1.30 9.29
CA ILE A 138 24.35 0.55 9.92
C ILE A 138 24.37 0.87 11.41
N VAL A 139 23.38 1.67 11.86
CA VAL A 139 23.37 2.23 13.23
C VAL A 139 22.78 1.27 14.27
N HIS A 140 21.95 0.32 13.83
CA HIS A 140 21.36 -0.71 14.68
C HIS A 140 21.70 -2.11 14.18
N GLU A 141 21.58 -3.11 15.04
CA GLU A 141 21.66 -4.51 14.62
C GLU A 141 20.46 -4.82 13.71
N PRO A 142 20.66 -5.34 12.49
CA PRO A 142 19.54 -5.69 11.62
C PRO A 142 18.57 -6.66 12.28
N GLY A 143 17.27 -6.40 12.11
CA GLY A 143 16.19 -7.15 12.72
C GLY A 143 15.76 -6.71 14.12
N THR A 144 16.42 -5.72 14.74
CA THR A 144 16.17 -5.36 16.15
C THR A 144 15.36 -4.09 16.36
N VAL A 145 15.44 -3.13 15.44
CA VAL A 145 14.79 -1.82 15.57
C VAL A 145 14.04 -1.48 14.29
N PHE A 146 12.80 -1.05 14.41
CA PHE A 146 12.04 -0.51 13.30
C PHE A 146 12.56 0.89 12.95
N MET A 147 13.00 1.05 11.71
CA MET A 147 13.40 2.32 11.14
C MET A 147 12.81 2.42 9.73
N TYR A 148 11.81 3.30 9.55
CA TYR A 148 11.17 3.44 8.25
C TYR A 148 12.19 3.93 7.22
N ASP A 149 12.48 3.11 6.21
CA ASP A 149 13.55 3.33 5.26
C ASP A 149 13.10 3.08 3.82
N SER A 150 12.92 4.17 3.07
CA SER A 150 12.54 4.12 1.66
C SER A 150 13.64 3.58 0.77
N MET A 151 14.91 3.78 1.14
CA MET A 151 16.05 3.21 0.41
C MET A 151 16.10 1.69 0.53
N GLY A 152 15.75 1.13 1.70
CA GLY A 152 15.60 -0.31 1.86
C GLY A 152 14.57 -0.90 0.90
N THR A 153 13.48 -0.19 0.63
CA THR A 153 12.49 -0.63 -0.36
C THR A 153 13.00 -0.49 -1.80
N ASN A 154 13.79 0.54 -2.10
CA ASN A 154 14.47 0.66 -3.40
C ASN A 154 15.45 -0.51 -3.62
N MET A 155 16.08 -0.99 -2.55
CA MET A 155 16.94 -2.19 -2.63
C MET A 155 16.13 -3.46 -2.95
N LEU A 156 14.93 -3.62 -2.39
CA LEU A 156 14.03 -4.71 -2.80
C LEU A 156 13.66 -4.64 -4.28
N ALA A 157 13.38 -3.44 -4.80
CA ALA A 157 13.13 -3.25 -6.23
C ALA A 157 14.38 -3.56 -7.08
N ALA A 158 15.58 -3.22 -6.58
CA ALA A 158 16.84 -3.59 -7.22
C ALA A 158 17.07 -5.11 -7.23
N VAL A 159 16.69 -5.83 -6.17
CA VAL A 159 16.72 -7.31 -6.13
C VAL A 159 15.75 -7.89 -7.17
N VAL A 160 14.53 -7.35 -7.31
CA VAL A 160 13.60 -7.78 -8.37
C VAL A 160 14.26 -7.65 -9.74
N LYS A 161 14.89 -6.51 -10.03
CA LYS A 161 15.60 -6.30 -11.30
C LYS A 161 16.77 -7.28 -11.47
N ARG A 162 17.55 -7.51 -10.42
CA ARG A 162 18.68 -8.45 -10.43
C ARG A 162 18.27 -9.87 -10.75
N VAL A 163 17.19 -10.34 -10.12
CA VAL A 163 16.70 -11.72 -10.25
C VAL A 163 15.96 -11.94 -11.57
N THR A 164 15.22 -10.93 -12.06
CA THR A 164 14.32 -11.08 -13.20
C THR A 164 14.87 -10.51 -14.51
N GLY A 165 15.77 -9.54 -14.46
CA GLY A 165 16.20 -8.71 -15.58
C GLY A 165 15.24 -7.57 -15.92
N TYR A 166 14.06 -7.51 -15.29
CA TYR A 166 13.04 -6.48 -15.50
C TYR A 166 13.03 -5.46 -14.36
N ASN A 167 12.74 -4.19 -14.67
CA ASN A 167 12.38 -3.24 -13.63
C ASN A 167 11.11 -3.70 -12.91
N LEU A 168 10.87 -3.20 -11.69
CA LEU A 168 9.75 -3.59 -10.83
C LEU A 168 8.40 -3.58 -11.56
N PHE A 169 8.07 -2.44 -12.21
CA PHE A 169 6.77 -2.30 -12.87
C PHE A 169 6.69 -3.05 -14.20
N GLN A 170 7.80 -3.29 -14.88
CA GLN A 170 7.85 -4.23 -16.00
C GLN A 170 7.52 -5.66 -15.56
N PHE A 171 8.09 -6.10 -14.42
CA PHE A 171 7.79 -7.42 -13.86
C PHE A 171 6.33 -7.53 -13.40
N LEU A 172 5.85 -6.57 -12.61
CA LEU A 172 4.47 -6.57 -12.10
C LEU A 172 3.43 -6.44 -13.22
N ARG A 173 3.75 -5.73 -14.29
CA ARG A 173 2.86 -5.52 -15.43
C ARG A 173 2.28 -6.83 -15.94
N PHE A 174 3.13 -7.78 -16.27
CA PHE A 174 2.69 -9.07 -16.85
C PHE A 174 2.14 -10.04 -15.80
N ARG A 175 2.62 -9.93 -14.56
CA ARG A 175 2.32 -10.90 -13.51
C ARG A 175 1.01 -10.56 -12.76
N VAL A 176 0.72 -9.28 -12.58
CA VAL A 176 -0.36 -8.79 -11.71
C VAL A 176 -1.23 -7.76 -12.43
N LEU A 177 -0.63 -6.67 -12.94
CA LEU A 177 -1.40 -5.49 -13.34
C LEU A 177 -2.25 -5.72 -14.59
N GLU A 178 -1.67 -6.19 -15.70
CA GLU A 178 -2.43 -6.48 -16.93
C GLU A 178 -3.49 -7.58 -16.75
N PRO A 179 -3.23 -8.70 -16.03
CA PRO A 179 -4.26 -9.65 -15.67
C PRO A 179 -5.46 -9.06 -14.92
N MET A 180 -5.24 -7.96 -14.18
CA MET A 180 -6.29 -7.22 -13.47
C MET A 180 -6.93 -6.12 -14.31
N GLY A 181 -6.49 -5.93 -15.55
CA GLY A 181 -6.94 -4.85 -16.42
C GLY A 181 -6.45 -3.47 -15.95
N ILE A 182 -5.27 -3.42 -15.34
CA ILE A 182 -4.55 -2.20 -14.95
C ILE A 182 -3.46 -1.96 -15.99
N TYR A 183 -3.57 -0.86 -16.72
CA TYR A 183 -2.67 -0.50 -17.81
C TYR A 183 -2.08 0.89 -17.61
N GLY A 184 -0.91 1.12 -18.22
CA GLY A 184 -0.29 2.45 -18.23
C GLY A 184 0.25 2.91 -16.88
N VAL A 185 0.50 1.98 -15.97
CA VAL A 185 1.16 2.32 -14.70
C VAL A 185 2.57 2.80 -14.98
N ASP A 186 2.87 4.01 -14.51
CA ASP A 186 4.16 4.65 -14.57
C ASP A 186 4.82 4.67 -13.19
N CYS A 187 6.14 4.77 -13.17
CA CYS A 187 6.91 4.88 -11.95
C CYS A 187 8.13 5.77 -12.16
N ASP A 188 8.36 6.67 -11.22
CA ASP A 188 9.59 7.47 -11.22
C ASP A 188 10.80 6.54 -11.19
N SER A 189 11.84 6.91 -11.94
CA SER A 189 13.10 6.20 -11.97
C SER A 189 14.15 6.97 -11.19
N CYS A 190 15.06 6.24 -10.55
CA CYS A 190 16.30 6.83 -10.04
C CYS A 190 17.29 7.11 -11.19
N THR A 191 18.36 7.82 -10.91
CA THR A 191 19.39 8.19 -11.91
C THR A 191 20.02 6.98 -12.61
N SER A 192 20.07 5.82 -11.96
CA SER A 192 20.52 4.54 -12.54
C SER A 192 19.47 3.85 -13.41
N GLY A 193 18.28 4.45 -13.65
CA GLY A 193 17.21 3.90 -14.48
C GLY A 193 16.46 2.71 -13.85
N LYS A 194 16.53 2.57 -12.53
CA LYS A 194 15.70 1.62 -11.76
C LYS A 194 14.43 2.31 -11.28
N ASP A 195 13.34 1.56 -11.13
CA ASP A 195 12.10 2.10 -10.57
C ASP A 195 12.26 2.45 -9.09
N GLN A 196 11.70 3.58 -8.67
CA GLN A 196 11.69 4.00 -7.28
C GLN A 196 10.64 3.21 -6.49
N GLY A 197 11.03 2.04 -5.98
CA GLY A 197 10.15 1.17 -5.17
C GLY A 197 9.64 1.85 -3.90
N GLY A 198 10.40 2.80 -3.36
CA GLY A 198 10.04 3.55 -2.15
C GLY A 198 8.86 4.51 -2.31
N GLY A 199 8.44 4.89 -3.56
CA GLY A 199 7.38 5.89 -3.66
C GLY A 199 7.01 6.43 -5.05
N GLY A 200 7.50 5.87 -6.13
CA GLY A 200 7.44 6.50 -7.46
C GLY A 200 6.22 6.16 -8.33
N SER A 201 5.37 5.20 -7.95
CA SER A 201 4.28 4.74 -8.82
C SER A 201 3.12 5.71 -8.95
N ARG A 202 2.42 5.62 -10.09
CA ARG A 202 1.20 6.39 -10.38
C ARG A 202 0.06 5.44 -10.71
N LEU A 203 -1.08 5.60 -10.02
CA LEU A 203 -2.27 4.77 -10.17
C LEU A 203 -3.53 5.64 -10.21
N LYS A 204 -4.58 5.12 -10.82
CA LYS A 204 -5.95 5.64 -10.70
C LYS A 204 -6.59 5.11 -9.41
N THR A 205 -7.62 5.78 -8.94
CA THR A 205 -8.39 5.34 -7.76
C THR A 205 -8.92 3.91 -7.93
N GLU A 206 -9.45 3.58 -9.12
CA GLU A 206 -9.95 2.23 -9.39
C GLU A 206 -8.84 1.17 -9.45
N ASP A 207 -7.63 1.53 -9.86
CA ASP A 207 -6.49 0.61 -9.83
C ASP A 207 -6.09 0.25 -8.39
N MET A 208 -6.10 1.25 -7.50
CA MET A 208 -5.88 1.02 -6.07
C MET A 208 -6.98 0.09 -5.49
N ALA A 209 -8.24 0.30 -5.87
CA ALA A 209 -9.36 -0.55 -5.45
C ALA A 209 -9.21 -1.99 -5.95
N LYS A 210 -8.79 -2.19 -7.19
CA LYS A 210 -8.49 -3.53 -7.71
C LYS A 210 -7.37 -4.22 -6.92
N ILE A 211 -6.32 -3.48 -6.57
CA ILE A 211 -5.23 -4.00 -5.74
C ILE A 211 -5.76 -4.43 -4.37
N THR A 212 -6.57 -3.61 -3.69
CA THR A 212 -7.14 -3.98 -2.39
C THR A 212 -8.05 -5.21 -2.48
N ILE A 213 -8.86 -5.34 -3.54
CA ILE A 213 -9.70 -6.53 -3.80
C ILE A 213 -8.85 -7.77 -4.06
N LEU A 214 -7.72 -7.67 -4.78
CA LEU A 214 -6.79 -8.79 -4.94
C LEU A 214 -6.33 -9.33 -3.58
N TYR A 215 -6.05 -8.44 -2.63
CA TYR A 215 -5.62 -8.82 -1.28
C TYR A 215 -6.76 -9.40 -0.44
N LEU A 216 -7.98 -8.86 -0.54
CA LEU A 216 -9.18 -9.47 0.06
C LEU A 216 -9.40 -10.88 -0.45
N ASN A 217 -9.17 -11.11 -1.75
CA ASN A 217 -9.30 -12.41 -2.40
C ASN A 217 -8.04 -13.28 -2.27
N LYS A 218 -7.18 -13.00 -1.29
CA LYS A 218 -5.97 -13.79 -0.99
C LYS A 218 -5.09 -14.03 -2.23
N GLY A 219 -4.93 -12.99 -3.04
CA GLY A 219 -4.10 -13.01 -4.25
C GLY A 219 -4.74 -13.63 -5.48
N LYS A 220 -6.06 -13.95 -5.45
CA LYS A 220 -6.82 -14.45 -6.60
C LYS A 220 -7.53 -13.32 -7.34
N TRP A 221 -7.48 -13.38 -8.66
CA TRP A 221 -8.22 -12.49 -9.56
C TRP A 221 -8.86 -13.30 -10.69
N ASN A 222 -10.18 -13.18 -10.83
CA ASN A 222 -10.96 -13.96 -11.82
C ASN A 222 -10.62 -15.46 -11.80
N GLY A 223 -10.51 -16.05 -10.62
CA GLY A 223 -10.20 -17.47 -10.41
C GLY A 223 -8.74 -17.85 -10.56
N LYS A 224 -7.86 -16.95 -11.02
CA LYS A 224 -6.43 -17.18 -11.17
C LYS A 224 -5.65 -16.68 -9.97
N GLN A 225 -4.73 -17.50 -9.43
CA GLN A 225 -3.79 -17.06 -8.38
C GLN A 225 -2.70 -16.20 -9.03
N LEU A 226 -2.66 -14.90 -8.74
CA LEU A 226 -1.66 -13.97 -9.23
C LEU A 226 -0.51 -13.77 -8.23
N VAL A 227 -0.85 -13.78 -6.93
CA VAL A 227 0.11 -13.69 -5.83
C VAL A 227 -0.13 -14.87 -4.90
N PRO A 228 0.88 -15.59 -4.41
CA PRO A 228 0.69 -16.75 -3.53
C PRO A 228 -0.14 -16.42 -2.28
N GLU A 229 -1.16 -17.24 -1.95
CA GLU A 229 -2.03 -17.01 -0.79
C GLU A 229 -1.23 -16.92 0.52
N GLY A 230 -0.30 -17.86 0.75
CA GLY A 230 0.54 -17.86 1.94
C GLY A 230 1.45 -16.64 2.04
N TRP A 231 1.79 -16.00 0.91
CA TRP A 231 2.48 -14.71 0.93
C TRP A 231 1.57 -13.59 1.41
N ILE A 232 0.35 -13.51 0.85
CA ILE A 232 -0.64 -12.50 1.28
C ILE A 232 -0.88 -12.59 2.79
N GLU A 233 -1.03 -13.80 3.33
CA GLU A 233 -1.22 -13.99 4.78
C GLU A 233 -0.04 -13.45 5.58
N ARG A 234 1.19 -13.81 5.23
CA ARG A 234 2.40 -13.31 5.91
C ARG A 234 2.58 -11.82 5.75
N MET A 235 2.40 -11.30 4.54
CA MET A 235 2.57 -9.88 4.23
C MET A 235 1.62 -9.00 5.05
N THR A 236 0.39 -9.45 5.25
CA THR A 236 -0.70 -8.71 5.89
C THR A 236 -0.94 -9.14 7.34
N THR A 237 0.06 -9.73 7.97
CA THR A 237 0.11 -10.05 9.40
C THR A 237 1.26 -9.26 10.01
N MET A 238 1.12 -8.87 11.27
CA MET A 238 2.14 -8.11 11.98
C MET A 238 3.46 -8.88 12.04
N GLN A 239 4.50 -8.32 11.48
CA GLN A 239 5.87 -8.85 11.48
C GLN A 239 6.78 -8.08 12.43
N PHE A 240 6.46 -6.81 12.69
CA PHE A 240 7.17 -5.95 13.65
C PHE A 240 6.17 -5.19 14.51
N GLU A 241 6.24 -5.38 15.84
CA GLU A 241 5.22 -4.87 16.77
C GLU A 241 5.32 -3.36 16.99
N LYS A 242 6.54 -2.84 17.14
CA LYS A 242 6.79 -1.42 17.44
C LYS A 242 7.24 -0.70 16.18
N SER A 243 6.28 -0.20 15.41
CA SER A 243 6.57 0.42 14.11
C SER A 243 6.89 1.92 14.17
N MET A 244 6.50 2.65 15.24
CA MET A 244 6.79 4.08 15.38
C MET A 244 6.95 4.48 16.85
N ASP A 245 7.53 5.66 17.11
CA ASP A 245 7.64 6.21 18.46
C ASP A 245 6.25 6.39 19.09
N ALA A 246 6.03 5.67 20.20
CA ALA A 246 4.77 5.70 20.94
C ALA A 246 4.50 7.03 21.66
N SER A 247 5.45 7.95 21.68
CA SER A 247 5.33 9.24 22.38
C SER A 247 4.44 10.26 21.64
N ASN A 248 4.26 10.12 20.32
CA ASN A 248 3.43 11.03 19.55
C ASN A 248 1.96 10.57 19.54
N PRO A 249 1.04 11.29 20.22
CA PRO A 249 -0.37 10.92 20.28
C PRO A 249 -1.10 11.05 18.95
N ASP A 250 -0.54 11.78 18.00
CA ASP A 250 -1.16 12.01 16.70
C ASP A 250 -0.91 10.87 15.70
N TRP A 251 -0.12 9.87 16.06
CA TRP A 251 0.26 8.77 15.17
C TRP A 251 -0.24 7.41 15.65
N GLU A 252 -1.51 7.36 16.07
CA GLU A 252 -2.12 6.14 16.61
C GLU A 252 -2.07 4.95 15.64
N ASP A 253 -2.40 5.18 14.37
CA ASP A 253 -2.41 4.13 13.34
C ASP A 253 -1.01 3.66 12.91
N TRP A 254 0.03 4.47 13.14
CA TRP A 254 1.41 4.05 12.85
C TRP A 254 2.07 3.28 14.01
N LYS A 255 1.38 3.14 15.14
CA LYS A 255 1.82 2.34 16.31
C LYS A 255 1.28 0.91 16.29
N CYS A 256 0.35 0.59 15.37
CA CYS A 256 -0.34 -0.70 15.34
C CYS A 256 0.51 -1.87 14.81
N GLY A 257 1.78 -1.61 14.47
CA GLY A 257 2.68 -2.60 13.91
C GLY A 257 2.81 -2.54 12.40
N TYR A 258 3.70 -3.35 11.85
CA TYR A 258 4.06 -3.37 10.44
C TYR A 258 4.14 -4.80 9.92
N GLY A 259 3.59 -5.02 8.74
CA GLY A 259 3.72 -6.27 8.00
C GLY A 259 4.92 -6.23 7.04
N PHE A 260 4.81 -6.90 5.89
CA PHE A 260 5.78 -6.72 4.82
C PHE A 260 5.38 -5.54 3.94
N GLN A 261 5.92 -4.34 4.23
CA GLN A 261 5.68 -3.10 3.50
C GLN A 261 4.21 -2.61 3.53
N VAL A 262 3.45 -3.00 4.55
CA VAL A 262 2.09 -2.52 4.84
C VAL A 262 1.93 -2.24 6.32
N TRP A 263 1.10 -1.25 6.65
CA TRP A 263 0.81 -0.86 8.02
C TRP A 263 -0.39 -1.64 8.58
N MET A 264 -0.28 -2.11 9.82
CA MET A 264 -1.42 -2.60 10.57
C MET A 264 -2.29 -1.43 11.01
N CYS A 265 -3.56 -1.66 11.28
CA CYS A 265 -4.51 -0.63 11.69
C CYS A 265 -5.10 -0.93 13.07
N GLN A 266 -5.72 0.10 13.71
CA GLN A 266 -6.41 -0.03 14.99
C GLN A 266 -7.60 -1.02 14.91
N ILE A 267 -8.23 -1.14 13.76
CA ILE A 267 -9.33 -2.08 13.55
C ILE A 267 -8.75 -3.48 13.36
N PRO A 268 -9.21 -4.49 14.11
CA PRO A 268 -8.76 -5.87 13.97
C PRO A 268 -8.85 -6.38 12.53
N ASN A 269 -7.94 -7.25 12.14
CA ASN A 269 -7.86 -7.86 10.81
C ASN A 269 -7.83 -6.84 9.65
N THR A 270 -7.33 -5.63 9.93
CA THR A 270 -7.23 -4.53 8.96
C THR A 270 -5.79 -4.12 8.78
N PHE A 271 -5.40 -3.92 7.54
CA PHE A 271 -4.11 -3.34 7.16
C PHE A 271 -4.32 -2.31 6.05
N ARG A 272 -3.30 -1.53 5.79
CA ARG A 272 -3.35 -0.55 4.71
C ARG A 272 -2.05 -0.45 3.93
N PHE A 273 -2.18 -0.22 2.65
CA PHE A 273 -1.19 0.47 1.83
C PHE A 273 -1.27 1.95 2.19
N ASP A 274 -0.14 2.57 2.43
CA ASP A 274 -0.08 3.93 2.96
C ASP A 274 0.89 4.78 2.14
N GLY A 275 0.38 5.82 1.53
CA GLY A 275 1.16 6.83 0.81
C GLY A 275 1.01 8.20 1.42
N MET A 276 2.11 8.96 1.42
CA MET A 276 2.14 10.34 1.90
C MET A 276 0.94 11.13 1.35
N PHE A 277 0.44 12.05 2.15
CA PHE A 277 -0.72 12.89 1.88
C PHE A 277 -2.06 12.16 1.82
N GLY A 278 -2.14 10.89 2.26
CA GLY A 278 -3.40 10.14 2.36
C GLY A 278 -3.76 9.35 1.09
N GLN A 279 -2.76 8.83 0.38
CA GLN A 279 -2.96 7.81 -0.64
C GLN A 279 -3.18 6.48 0.07
N PHE A 280 -4.41 6.17 0.45
CA PHE A 280 -4.72 4.98 1.24
C PHE A 280 -5.40 3.88 0.43
N GLY A 281 -4.96 2.65 0.67
CA GLY A 281 -5.68 1.44 0.29
C GLY A 281 -5.93 0.60 1.53
N ILE A 282 -7.03 0.85 2.23
CA ILE A 282 -7.39 0.20 3.50
C ILE A 282 -8.16 -1.07 3.20
N VAL A 283 -7.69 -2.20 3.72
CA VAL A 283 -8.30 -3.52 3.52
C VAL A 283 -8.91 -4.01 4.81
N LEU A 284 -10.22 -4.16 4.83
CA LEU A 284 -11.07 -4.52 5.97
C LEU A 284 -11.53 -5.97 5.80
N LYS A 285 -10.69 -6.96 6.21
CA LYS A 285 -10.92 -8.39 5.95
C LYS A 285 -12.25 -8.89 6.53
N ASP A 286 -12.59 -8.48 7.75
CA ASP A 286 -13.82 -8.93 8.44
C ASP A 286 -15.10 -8.41 7.78
N TYR A 287 -14.99 -7.38 6.93
CA TYR A 287 -16.13 -6.77 6.23
C TYR A 287 -16.16 -7.13 4.73
N ASP A 288 -15.17 -7.88 4.23
CA ASP A 288 -14.96 -8.11 2.81
C ASP A 288 -15.06 -6.80 2.01
N ALA A 289 -14.35 -5.77 2.49
CA ALA A 289 -14.48 -4.40 2.03
C ALA A 289 -13.13 -3.69 1.96
N SER A 290 -13.06 -2.62 1.18
CA SER A 290 -11.94 -1.69 1.21
C SER A 290 -12.37 -0.24 1.09
N VAL A 291 -11.53 0.64 1.63
CA VAL A 291 -11.62 2.09 1.50
C VAL A 291 -10.38 2.56 0.78
N VAL A 292 -10.57 3.24 -0.34
CA VAL A 292 -9.48 3.81 -1.14
C VAL A 292 -9.64 5.31 -1.19
N THR A 293 -8.55 6.04 -0.91
CA THR A 293 -8.51 7.50 -1.03
C THR A 293 -7.30 7.96 -1.80
N THR A 294 -7.46 9.01 -2.61
CA THR A 294 -6.36 9.89 -3.03
C THR A 294 -6.58 11.25 -2.38
N CYS A 295 -5.50 11.89 -1.93
CA CYS A 295 -5.62 13.04 -1.06
C CYS A 295 -4.37 13.93 -1.13
N GLY A 296 -4.50 15.17 -0.71
CA GLY A 296 -3.41 16.15 -0.54
C GLY A 296 -3.25 16.62 0.91
N GLU A 297 -3.71 15.81 1.89
CA GLU A 297 -3.75 16.21 3.30
C GLU A 297 -2.40 15.95 3.99
N ALA A 298 -1.84 16.96 4.61
CA ALA A 298 -0.60 16.83 5.36
C ALA A 298 -0.80 16.06 6.67
N TYR A 299 -1.94 16.24 7.34
CA TYR A 299 -2.31 15.53 8.56
C TYR A 299 -3.21 14.32 8.25
N THR A 300 -2.61 13.30 7.70
CA THR A 300 -3.31 12.11 7.17
C THR A 300 -4.03 11.28 8.23
N GLU A 301 -3.58 11.32 9.49
CA GLU A 301 -4.24 10.68 10.63
C GLU A 301 -5.70 11.14 10.78
N ALA A 302 -5.99 12.41 10.48
CA ALA A 302 -7.36 12.92 10.55
C ALA A 302 -8.31 12.18 9.59
N VAL A 303 -7.85 11.88 8.37
CA VAL A 303 -8.62 11.11 7.39
C VAL A 303 -8.86 9.69 7.88
N LEU A 304 -7.83 9.02 8.43
CA LEU A 304 -7.97 7.67 9.00
C LEU A 304 -8.97 7.65 10.14
N ARG A 305 -8.91 8.62 11.06
CA ARG A 305 -9.88 8.75 12.17
C ARG A 305 -11.31 8.87 11.69
N LEU A 306 -11.57 9.60 10.59
CA LEU A 306 -12.90 9.70 10.00
C LEU A 306 -13.34 8.38 9.36
N VAL A 307 -12.42 7.65 8.70
CA VAL A 307 -12.70 6.30 8.19
C VAL A 307 -13.14 5.38 9.35
N TRP A 308 -12.38 5.37 10.45
CA TRP A 308 -12.69 4.54 11.62
C TRP A 308 -13.99 4.94 12.30
N LYS A 309 -14.26 6.25 12.38
CA LYS A 309 -15.45 6.79 13.05
C LYS A 309 -16.75 6.58 12.27
N TYR A 310 -16.70 6.64 10.94
CA TYR A 310 -17.92 6.68 10.12
C TYR A 310 -18.02 5.53 9.12
N LEU A 311 -16.96 5.24 8.34
CA LEU A 311 -17.06 4.25 7.26
C LEU A 311 -17.01 2.81 7.78
N VAL A 312 -16.18 2.52 8.78
CA VAL A 312 -16.16 1.17 9.38
C VAL A 312 -17.47 0.83 10.06
N PRO A 313 -18.07 1.70 10.91
CA PRO A 313 -19.42 1.44 11.43
C PRO A 313 -20.49 1.32 10.36
N ALA A 314 -20.43 2.10 9.27
CA ALA A 314 -21.34 2.01 8.14
C ALA A 314 -21.39 0.62 7.50
N MET A 315 -20.29 -0.13 7.56
CA MET A 315 -20.22 -1.51 7.02
C MET A 315 -20.90 -2.57 7.90
N LYS A 316 -21.45 -2.20 9.07
CA LYS A 316 -22.18 -3.14 9.94
C LYS A 316 -23.62 -3.40 9.50
N GLY A 317 -24.15 -2.62 8.57
CA GLY A 317 -25.49 -2.81 8.01
C GLY A 317 -26.02 -1.55 7.33
N ALA A 318 -26.93 -1.74 6.37
CA ALA A 318 -27.63 -0.64 5.72
C ALA A 318 -28.73 -0.07 6.66
N ASP A 319 -28.97 1.24 6.57
CA ASP A 319 -30.04 1.92 7.29
C ASP A 319 -31.39 1.69 6.61
N GLU A 320 -32.51 1.83 7.37
CA GLU A 320 -33.86 1.76 6.81
C GLU A 320 -34.15 2.87 5.78
N ASP A 321 -33.54 4.06 5.95
CA ASP A 321 -33.73 5.24 5.09
C ASP A 321 -32.65 5.34 3.98
N SER A 322 -31.95 4.24 3.67
CA SER A 322 -30.79 4.26 2.77
C SER A 322 -31.09 4.77 1.35
N GLU A 323 -32.30 4.50 0.81
CA GLU A 323 -32.65 4.88 -0.58
C GLU A 323 -32.75 6.40 -0.80
N GLN A 324 -33.30 7.15 0.16
CA GLN A 324 -33.39 8.60 0.05
C GLN A 324 -31.99 9.22 0.19
N THR A 325 -31.23 8.78 1.19
CA THR A 325 -29.86 9.25 1.42
C THR A 325 -28.93 8.86 0.27
N GLU A 326 -29.11 7.69 -0.34
CA GLU A 326 -28.37 7.30 -1.55
C GLU A 326 -28.63 8.25 -2.71
N ARG A 327 -29.87 8.68 -2.94
CA ARG A 327 -30.19 9.67 -4.00
C ARG A 327 -29.52 11.02 -3.74
N GLU A 328 -29.46 11.45 -2.49
CA GLU A 328 -28.75 12.68 -2.10
C GLU A 328 -27.25 12.54 -2.31
N LEU A 329 -26.67 11.37 -2.00
CA LEU A 329 -25.26 11.07 -2.26
C LEU A 329 -24.92 11.02 -3.75
N GLU A 330 -25.82 10.48 -4.61
CA GLU A 330 -25.64 10.48 -6.06
C GLU A 330 -25.56 11.90 -6.63
N GLN A 331 -26.31 12.85 -6.09
CA GLN A 331 -26.24 14.27 -6.50
C GLN A 331 -24.91 14.93 -6.13
N ARG A 332 -24.17 14.40 -5.16
CA ARG A 332 -22.84 14.91 -4.76
C ARG A 332 -21.69 14.40 -5.64
N LYS A 333 -21.92 13.40 -6.50
CA LYS A 333 -20.92 12.86 -7.42
C LYS A 333 -20.65 13.78 -8.63
N ALA A 334 -21.48 14.76 -8.87
CA ALA A 334 -21.42 15.73 -9.97
C ALA A 334 -20.63 16.99 -9.58
#